data_8f634f2ca2daae4447a5bee0adffc156
#
_entry.id   8f634f2ca2daae4447a5bee0adffc156
#
_cell.length_a   1.000
_cell.length_b   1.000
_cell.length_c   1.000
_cell.angle_alpha   90.00
_cell.angle_beta   90.00
_cell.angle_gamma   90.00
#
_symmetry.space_group_name_H-M   'P 1'
#
loop_
_entity.id
_entity.type
_entity.pdbx_description
1 polymer ?
#
loop_
_entity_poly.entity_id
_entity_poly.type
_entity_poly.pdbx_seq_one_letter_code
_entity_poly.pdbx_strand_id
1 'polypeptide(L)'
;MVLSNVDRAGFAASNTLLGVEFDAIYTAEDIGSYKPDPSNFEYLIEHVESDLGYGKSDILHTAQGIRHDHIPARSIGLDNAWIDRNRLSEAGTEDLPATDHLFFSMAEMAAAVAVELTP
;
A
#
# COMPACT_ATOMS: atom_id res chain seq x y z
N MET A 1 -1.85 6.49 5.52
CA MET A 1 -3.21 6.08 5.08
C MET A 1 -3.27 4.61 4.75
N VAL A 2 -4.46 4.06 4.69
CA VAL A 2 -4.69 2.62 4.48
C VAL A 2 -5.65 2.40 3.32
N LEU A 3 -5.33 1.43 2.46
CA LEU A 3 -6.22 0.88 1.44
C LEU A 3 -6.32 -0.63 1.69
N SER A 4 -7.48 -1.11 2.14
CA SER A 4 -7.62 -2.49 2.62
C SER A 4 -8.84 -3.20 2.03
N ASN A 5 -8.67 -4.52 1.79
CA ASN A 5 -9.75 -5.40 1.32
C ASN A 5 -10.73 -5.84 2.42
N VAL A 6 -10.55 -5.37 3.65
CA VAL A 6 -11.47 -5.68 4.75
C VAL A 6 -12.65 -4.72 4.78
N ASP A 7 -13.69 -5.06 5.57
CA ASP A 7 -14.80 -4.15 5.85
C ASP A 7 -14.42 -3.15 6.96
N ARG A 8 -15.30 -2.16 7.21
CA ARG A 8 -15.04 -1.13 8.23
C ARG A 8 -14.90 -1.72 9.63
N ALA A 9 -15.77 -2.65 9.98
CA ALA A 9 -15.75 -3.28 11.30
C ALA A 9 -14.48 -4.11 11.51
N GLY A 10 -14.08 -4.87 10.50
CA GLY A 10 -12.86 -5.68 10.53
C GLY A 10 -11.61 -4.81 10.66
N PHE A 11 -11.54 -3.70 9.93
CA PHE A 11 -10.42 -2.79 10.06
C PHE A 11 -10.40 -2.08 11.43
N ALA A 12 -11.55 -1.66 11.94
CA ALA A 12 -11.64 -1.04 13.27
C ALA A 12 -11.11 -1.95 14.37
N ALA A 13 -11.43 -3.24 14.30
CA ALA A 13 -10.91 -4.25 15.23
C ALA A 13 -9.39 -4.38 15.14
N SER A 14 -8.85 -4.46 13.93
CA SER A 14 -7.39 -4.53 13.70
C SER A 14 -6.69 -3.25 14.15
N ASN A 15 -7.28 -2.10 13.90
CA ASN A 15 -6.71 -0.80 14.26
C ASN A 15 -6.60 -0.62 15.77
N THR A 16 -7.52 -1.18 16.52
CA THR A 16 -7.43 -1.19 18.00
C THR A 16 -6.15 -1.86 18.47
N LEU A 17 -5.73 -2.94 17.80
CA LEU A 17 -4.49 -3.65 18.10
C LEU A 17 -3.24 -2.91 17.61
N LEU A 18 -3.34 -2.22 16.47
CA LEU A 18 -2.22 -1.45 15.92
C LEU A 18 -1.91 -0.21 16.75
N GLY A 19 -2.93 0.41 17.35
CA GLY A 19 -2.75 1.59 18.19
C GLY A 19 -2.25 2.83 17.44
N VAL A 20 -2.53 2.93 16.14
CA VAL A 20 -2.08 4.02 15.27
C VAL A 20 -3.29 4.77 14.72
N GLU A 21 -3.19 6.10 14.71
CA GLU A 21 -4.18 6.95 14.05
C GLU A 21 -3.71 7.24 12.62
N PHE A 22 -4.48 6.76 11.62
CA PHE A 22 -4.19 6.99 10.21
C PHE A 22 -4.90 8.26 9.72
N ASP A 23 -4.25 9.01 8.83
CA ASP A 23 -4.83 10.22 8.25
C ASP A 23 -6.06 9.93 7.38
N ALA A 24 -6.09 8.76 6.75
CA ALA A 24 -7.23 8.28 5.98
C ALA A 24 -7.25 6.75 5.94
N ILE A 25 -8.45 6.17 5.91
CA ILE A 25 -8.67 4.72 5.83
C ILE A 25 -9.72 4.48 4.76
N TYR A 26 -9.35 3.73 3.73
CA TYR A 26 -10.25 3.35 2.63
C TYR A 26 -10.39 1.84 2.61
N THR A 27 -11.59 1.35 2.93
CA THR A 27 -11.88 -0.08 2.97
C THR A 27 -12.63 -0.52 1.70
N ALA A 28 -12.65 -1.82 1.45
CA ALA A 28 -13.45 -2.39 0.37
C ALA A 28 -14.94 -2.05 0.51
N GLU A 29 -15.43 -1.97 1.72
CA GLU A 29 -16.82 -1.58 2.00
C GLU A 29 -17.11 -0.14 1.57
N ASP A 30 -16.19 0.80 1.83
CA ASP A 30 -16.33 2.21 1.44
C ASP A 30 -16.30 2.37 -0.09
N ILE A 31 -15.46 1.59 -0.76
CA ILE A 31 -15.23 1.67 -2.20
C ILE A 31 -16.31 0.93 -2.97
N GLY A 32 -16.82 -0.16 -2.41
CA GLY A 32 -17.74 -1.09 -3.08
C GLY A 32 -17.04 -2.06 -4.02
N SER A 33 -15.74 -2.26 -3.87
CA SER A 33 -14.92 -3.13 -4.69
C SER A 33 -13.73 -3.65 -3.90
N TYR A 34 -13.10 -4.73 -4.38
CA TYR A 34 -11.93 -5.37 -3.78
C TYR A 34 -10.72 -5.27 -4.68
N LYS A 35 -9.54 -5.07 -4.09
CA LYS A 35 -8.29 -5.25 -4.84
C LYS A 35 -8.21 -6.69 -5.38
N PRO A 36 -7.76 -6.95 -6.60
CA PRO A 36 -6.97 -6.08 -7.47
C PRO A 36 -7.78 -5.23 -8.47
N ASP A 37 -9.07 -5.06 -8.29
CA ASP A 37 -9.87 -4.24 -9.20
C ASP A 37 -9.29 -2.83 -9.28
N PRO A 38 -9.06 -2.28 -10.50
CA PRO A 38 -8.51 -0.94 -10.68
C PRO A 38 -9.32 0.16 -10.00
N SER A 39 -10.63 -0.01 -9.83
CA SER A 39 -11.48 0.98 -9.16
C SER A 39 -11.05 1.28 -7.73
N ASN A 40 -10.42 0.32 -7.04
CA ASN A 40 -9.87 0.54 -5.69
C ASN A 40 -8.74 1.57 -5.71
N PHE A 41 -7.86 1.49 -6.69
CA PHE A 41 -6.73 2.42 -6.82
C PHE A 41 -7.16 3.76 -7.39
N GLU A 42 -8.13 3.79 -8.28
CA GLU A 42 -8.74 5.03 -8.77
C GLU A 42 -9.41 5.79 -7.63
N TYR A 43 -10.15 5.10 -6.79
CA TYR A 43 -10.75 5.66 -5.58
C TYR A 43 -9.68 6.24 -4.66
N LEU A 44 -8.60 5.50 -4.42
CA LEU A 44 -7.49 5.95 -3.60
C LEU A 44 -6.91 7.28 -4.11
N ILE A 45 -6.58 7.34 -5.38
CA ILE A 45 -5.96 8.52 -6.00
C ILE A 45 -6.89 9.74 -5.88
N GLU A 46 -8.17 9.56 -6.21
CA GLU A 46 -9.16 10.63 -6.16
C GLU A 46 -9.38 11.14 -4.73
N HIS A 47 -9.52 10.23 -3.76
CA HIS A 47 -9.81 10.61 -2.39
C HIS A 47 -8.60 11.14 -1.64
N VAL A 48 -7.40 10.68 -1.95
CA VAL A 48 -6.17 11.27 -1.38
C VAL A 48 -6.04 12.73 -1.81
N GLU A 49 -6.39 13.05 -3.05
CA GLU A 49 -6.38 14.43 -3.51
C GLU A 49 -7.43 15.27 -2.79
N SER A 50 -8.68 14.78 -2.70
CA SER A 50 -9.76 15.53 -2.07
C SER A 50 -9.65 15.60 -0.56
N ASP A 51 -9.19 14.54 0.10
CA ASP A 51 -9.14 14.47 1.57
C ASP A 51 -7.84 15.02 2.17
N LEU A 52 -6.71 14.81 1.49
CA LEU A 52 -5.38 15.12 2.02
C LEU A 52 -4.60 16.14 1.17
N GLY A 53 -5.06 16.45 -0.04
CA GLY A 53 -4.41 17.45 -0.89
C GLY A 53 -3.15 16.96 -1.59
N TYR A 54 -2.97 15.65 -1.75
CA TYR A 54 -1.82 15.05 -2.42
C TYR A 54 -2.20 14.43 -3.75
N GLY A 55 -1.35 14.61 -4.75
CA GLY A 55 -1.52 14.01 -6.06
C GLY A 55 -0.95 12.60 -6.15
N LYS A 56 -1.19 11.95 -7.27
CA LYS A 56 -0.72 10.59 -7.54
C LYS A 56 0.79 10.42 -7.35
N SER A 57 1.58 11.41 -7.76
CA SER A 57 3.05 11.37 -7.63
C SER A 57 3.55 11.44 -6.18
N ASP A 58 2.67 11.80 -5.24
CA ASP A 58 3.00 11.87 -3.82
C ASP A 58 2.67 10.55 -3.09
N ILE A 59 2.13 9.57 -3.80
CA ILE A 59 1.70 8.30 -3.21
C ILE A 59 2.77 7.24 -3.43
N LEU A 60 3.23 6.63 -2.35
CA LEU A 60 4.04 5.42 -2.37
C LEU A 60 3.18 4.26 -1.86
N HIS A 61 2.75 3.38 -2.77
CA HIS A 61 1.95 2.22 -2.39
C HIS A 61 2.84 1.12 -1.80
N THR A 62 2.69 0.88 -0.53
CA THR A 62 3.50 -0.06 0.25
C THR A 62 2.67 -1.26 0.64
N ALA A 63 3.07 -2.45 0.21
CA ALA A 63 2.29 -3.66 0.49
C ALA A 63 3.13 -4.93 0.31
N GLN A 64 2.62 -6.04 0.86
CA GLN A 64 3.17 -7.38 0.66
C GLN A 64 2.59 -8.06 -0.58
N GLY A 65 1.32 -7.83 -0.89
CA GLY A 65 0.61 -8.57 -1.92
C GLY A 65 1.00 -8.18 -3.33
N ILE A 66 1.59 -9.11 -4.08
CA ILE A 66 1.96 -8.86 -5.47
C ILE A 66 0.71 -8.70 -6.33
N ARG A 67 -0.16 -9.70 -6.30
CA ARG A 67 -1.34 -9.78 -7.16
C ARG A 67 -2.40 -8.73 -6.81
N HIS A 68 -2.62 -8.48 -5.52
CA HIS A 68 -3.66 -7.57 -5.06
C HIS A 68 -3.21 -6.12 -5.05
N ASP A 69 -1.92 -5.85 -4.95
CA ASP A 69 -1.38 -4.52 -4.72
C ASP A 69 -0.40 -4.06 -5.79
N HIS A 70 0.72 -4.75 -6.00
CA HIS A 70 1.81 -4.26 -6.84
C HIS A 70 1.51 -4.32 -8.33
N ILE A 71 0.88 -5.38 -8.82
CA ILE A 71 0.49 -5.46 -10.23
C ILE A 71 -0.49 -4.35 -10.59
N PRO A 72 -1.63 -4.16 -9.89
CA PRO A 72 -2.52 -3.07 -10.22
C PRO A 72 -1.94 -1.68 -9.96
N ALA A 73 -1.19 -1.47 -8.89
CA ALA A 73 -0.53 -0.19 -8.62
C ALA A 73 0.42 0.19 -9.76
N ARG A 74 1.21 -0.74 -10.23
CA ARG A 74 2.12 -0.55 -11.35
C ARG A 74 1.37 -0.22 -12.63
N SER A 75 0.26 -0.89 -12.89
CA SER A 75 -0.53 -0.69 -14.13
C SER A 75 -1.09 0.72 -14.26
N ILE A 76 -1.33 1.41 -13.16
CA ILE A 76 -1.83 2.79 -13.14
C ILE A 76 -0.74 3.81 -12.82
N GLY A 77 0.52 3.37 -12.75
CA GLY A 77 1.68 4.25 -12.58
C GLY A 77 1.90 4.81 -11.18
N LEU A 78 1.43 4.13 -10.15
CA LEU A 78 1.81 4.46 -8.76
C LEU A 78 3.21 3.96 -8.46
N ASP A 79 3.99 4.76 -7.74
CA ASP A 79 5.24 4.31 -7.15
C ASP A 79 4.94 3.27 -6.08
N ASN A 80 5.74 2.22 -6.01
CA ASN A 80 5.48 1.12 -5.10
C ASN A 80 6.72 0.65 -4.32
N ALA A 81 6.48 0.26 -3.07
CA ALA A 81 7.46 -0.38 -2.19
C ALA A 81 6.93 -1.77 -1.83
N TRP A 82 7.66 -2.81 -2.22
CA TRP A 82 7.27 -4.19 -1.93
C TRP A 82 7.87 -4.64 -0.61
N ILE A 83 7.02 -5.08 0.29
CA ILE A 83 7.43 -5.73 1.53
C ILE A 83 7.46 -7.23 1.28
N ASP A 84 8.60 -7.73 0.82
CA ASP A 84 8.82 -9.14 0.47
C ASP A 84 9.11 -9.97 1.72
N ARG A 85 8.11 -10.11 2.55
CA ARG A 85 8.20 -10.76 3.86
C ARG A 85 8.65 -12.21 3.76
N ASN A 86 8.30 -12.90 2.69
CA ASN A 86 8.61 -14.31 2.47
C ASN A 86 9.83 -14.51 1.57
N ARG A 87 10.55 -13.45 1.23
CA ARG A 87 11.77 -13.47 0.41
C ARG A 87 11.59 -14.14 -0.95
N LEU A 88 10.45 -13.92 -1.58
CA LEU A 88 10.14 -14.48 -2.91
C LEU A 88 11.11 -13.99 -3.98
N SER A 89 11.63 -12.78 -3.84
CA SER A 89 12.64 -12.22 -4.74
C SER A 89 13.95 -13.01 -4.75
N GLU A 90 14.28 -13.69 -3.66
CA GLU A 90 15.47 -14.53 -3.54
C GLU A 90 15.24 -15.94 -4.09
N ALA A 91 13.98 -16.36 -4.28
CA ALA A 91 13.64 -17.71 -4.75
C ALA A 91 13.81 -17.91 -6.26
N GLY A 92 14.18 -16.86 -7.01
CA GLY A 92 14.39 -16.96 -8.47
C GLY A 92 13.11 -17.10 -9.27
N THR A 93 11.98 -16.64 -8.75
CA THR A 93 10.70 -16.65 -9.45
C THR A 93 10.71 -15.61 -10.57
N GLU A 94 10.43 -16.03 -11.81
CA GLU A 94 10.59 -15.16 -12.99
C GLU A 94 9.49 -14.13 -13.18
N ASP A 95 8.29 -14.32 -12.61
CA ASP A 95 7.10 -13.51 -12.87
C ASP A 95 6.82 -12.45 -11.78
N LEU A 96 7.87 -11.93 -11.14
CA LEU A 96 7.70 -10.88 -10.15
C LEU A 96 7.59 -9.52 -10.83
N PRO A 97 6.64 -8.65 -10.39
CA PRO A 97 6.53 -7.31 -10.94
C PRO A 97 7.75 -6.47 -10.58
N ALA A 98 8.09 -5.52 -11.45
CA ALA A 98 9.09 -4.52 -11.11
C ALA A 98 8.57 -3.64 -9.99
N THR A 99 9.37 -3.40 -8.97
CA THR A 99 9.06 -2.52 -7.85
C THR A 99 10.10 -1.44 -7.73
N ASP A 100 9.70 -0.25 -7.30
CA ASP A 100 10.62 0.88 -7.14
C ASP A 100 11.50 0.70 -5.91
N HIS A 101 10.96 0.06 -4.87
CA HIS A 101 11.67 -0.24 -3.64
C HIS A 101 11.35 -1.66 -3.18
N LEU A 102 12.32 -2.29 -2.54
CA LEU A 102 12.19 -3.64 -2.00
C LEU A 102 12.70 -3.66 -0.55
N PHE A 103 11.86 -4.13 0.35
CA PHE A 103 12.23 -4.36 1.75
C PHE A 103 11.73 -5.74 2.18
N PHE A 104 12.42 -6.39 3.10
CA PHE A 104 12.01 -7.69 3.64
C PHE A 104 11.09 -7.57 4.85
N SER A 105 10.94 -6.38 5.40
CA SER A 105 10.04 -6.12 6.53
C SER A 105 9.64 -4.64 6.58
N MET A 106 8.56 -4.34 7.28
CA MET A 106 8.18 -2.97 7.57
C MET A 106 9.23 -2.26 8.43
N ALA A 107 9.91 -2.99 9.29
CA ALA A 107 10.98 -2.43 10.12
C ALA A 107 12.16 -1.92 9.27
N GLU A 108 12.54 -2.67 8.24
CA GLU A 108 13.58 -2.24 7.30
C GLU A 108 13.17 -0.97 6.56
N MET A 109 11.94 -0.92 6.08
CA MET A 109 11.40 0.26 5.42
C MET A 109 11.39 1.47 6.35
N ALA A 110 10.90 1.29 7.57
CA ALA A 110 10.85 2.36 8.57
C ALA A 110 12.25 2.91 8.88
N ALA A 111 13.25 2.04 8.99
CA ALA A 111 14.63 2.44 9.20
C ALA A 111 15.18 3.26 8.02
N ALA A 112 14.89 2.86 6.78
CA ALA A 112 15.31 3.56 5.58
C ALA A 112 14.68 4.96 5.50
N VAL A 113 13.39 5.07 5.79
CA VAL A 113 12.67 6.36 5.82
C VAL A 113 13.24 7.28 6.91
N ALA A 114 13.54 6.74 8.09
CA ALA A 114 14.14 7.50 9.18
C ALA A 114 15.49 8.11 8.78
N VAL A 115 16.32 7.38 8.04
CA VAL A 115 17.60 7.88 7.51
C VAL A 115 17.37 9.04 6.54
N GLU A 116 16.42 8.93 5.63
CA GLU A 116 16.11 10.02 4.67
C GLU A 116 15.60 11.28 5.36
N LEU A 117 14.84 11.13 6.46
CA LEU A 117 14.29 12.26 7.22
C LEU A 117 15.30 12.90 8.17
N THR A 118 16.46 12.27 8.37
CA THR A 118 17.52 12.81 9.22
C THR A 118 18.36 13.82 8.40
N PRO A 119 18.55 15.07 8.90
CA PRO A 119 19.35 16.09 8.20
C PRO A 119 20.82 15.74 8.12
#